data_8632cfe61f839d52d8c83bd7ca7f91c4
#
_entry.id   8632cfe61f839d52d8c83bd7ca7f91c4
#
_cell.length_a   1.000
_cell.length_b   1.000
_cell.length_c   1.000
_cell.angle_alpha   90.00
_cell.angle_beta   90.00
_cell.angle_gamma   90.00
#
_symmetry.space_group_name_H-M   'P 1'
#
loop_
_entity.id
_entity.type
_entity.pdbx_description
1 polymer ?
#
loop_
_entity_poly.entity_id
_entity_poly.type
_entity_poly.pdbx_seq_one_letter_code
_entity_poly.pdbx_strand_id
1 'polypeptide(L)'
;ILLDFIDYLYHLASHRIHWWWQLHALHHSQTTMTAWSDDRNHMLDDVMRAMVFAFFALLFGVPPGQFIFLVVLSQLIQSWQHANINVHLGWARYLIVSPLFHRYHHAVGYGHDAPGKPGVLGGCNFGVLFPWWDIAFGTAVFTDKVYPTGVRNLKVSNNLLVQQWQGLRHSVRVFFFKQKTAYEISECD
;
A
#
# COMPACT_ATOMS: atom_id res chain seq x y z
N ILE A 1 -4.57 -13.97 11.46
CA ILE A 1 -5.44 -14.08 10.27
C ILE A 1 -6.46 -12.94 10.24
N LEU A 2 -7.30 -12.73 11.28
CA LEU A 2 -8.33 -11.68 11.25
C LEU A 2 -7.73 -10.26 11.09
N LEU A 3 -6.70 -9.93 11.86
CA LEU A 3 -6.03 -8.62 11.71
C LEU A 3 -5.36 -8.46 10.34
N ASP A 4 -4.79 -9.52 9.77
CA ASP A 4 -4.25 -9.50 8.43
C ASP A 4 -5.34 -9.30 7.35
N PHE A 5 -6.54 -9.84 7.57
CA PHE A 5 -7.69 -9.55 6.72
C PHE A 5 -8.12 -8.07 6.81
N ILE A 6 -8.12 -7.50 8.01
CA ILE A 6 -8.39 -6.07 8.19
C ILE A 6 -7.33 -5.22 7.49
N ASP A 7 -6.05 -5.64 7.54
CA ASP A 7 -4.97 -4.97 6.84
C ASP A 7 -5.16 -5.01 5.32
N TYR A 8 -5.50 -6.18 4.77
CA TYR A 8 -5.87 -6.31 3.36
C TYR A 8 -7.01 -5.36 2.96
N LEU A 9 -8.08 -5.29 3.76
CA LEU A 9 -9.22 -4.40 3.47
C LEU A 9 -8.82 -2.91 3.57
N TYR A 10 -8.00 -2.56 4.56
CA TYR A 10 -7.45 -1.21 4.72
C TYR A 10 -6.63 -0.82 3.48
N HIS A 11 -5.72 -1.68 3.07
CA HIS A 11 -4.84 -1.48 1.93
C HIS A 11 -5.62 -1.41 0.60
N LEU A 12 -6.59 -2.31 0.39
CA LEU A 12 -7.50 -2.25 -0.74
C LEU A 12 -8.28 -0.92 -0.78
N ALA A 13 -8.79 -0.46 0.37
CA ALA A 13 -9.53 0.80 0.48
C ALA A 13 -8.65 2.01 0.14
N SER A 14 -7.40 2.05 0.62
CA SER A 14 -6.45 3.14 0.33
C SER A 14 -6.16 3.28 -1.19
N HIS A 15 -6.27 2.18 -1.95
CA HIS A 15 -6.14 2.18 -3.41
C HIS A 15 -7.44 2.46 -4.16
N ARG A 16 -8.61 2.27 -3.56
CA ARG A 16 -9.91 2.44 -4.22
C ARG A 16 -10.58 3.77 -3.91
N ILE A 17 -10.29 4.35 -2.78
CA ILE A 17 -10.90 5.61 -2.33
C ILE A 17 -9.98 6.77 -2.71
N HIS A 18 -10.43 7.64 -3.61
CA HIS A 18 -9.61 8.69 -4.24
C HIS A 18 -8.90 9.62 -3.25
N TRP A 19 -9.60 10.12 -2.21
CA TRP A 19 -8.97 11.00 -1.22
C TRP A 19 -7.93 10.25 -0.38
N TRP A 20 -8.15 8.96 -0.11
CA TRP A 20 -7.24 8.13 0.65
C TRP A 20 -5.98 7.80 -0.16
N TRP A 21 -6.17 7.49 -1.44
CA TRP A 21 -5.04 7.30 -2.36
C TRP A 21 -4.07 8.49 -2.35
N GLN A 22 -4.54 9.75 -2.20
CA GLN A 22 -3.66 10.92 -2.15
C GLN A 22 -2.69 10.89 -0.96
N LEU A 23 -3.04 10.23 0.13
CA LEU A 23 -2.15 9.98 1.27
C LEU A 23 -1.24 8.78 0.97
N HIS A 24 -1.83 7.67 0.53
CA HIS A 24 -1.15 6.40 0.29
C HIS A 24 -0.17 6.45 -0.90
N ALA A 25 -0.40 7.31 -1.88
CA ALA A 25 0.48 7.52 -3.03
C ALA A 25 1.90 7.96 -2.64
N LEU A 26 2.11 8.55 -1.46
CA LEU A 26 3.44 8.85 -0.94
C LEU A 26 4.24 7.55 -0.71
N HIS A 27 3.62 6.52 -0.16
CA HIS A 27 4.20 5.19 0.01
C HIS A 27 4.64 4.60 -1.33
N HIS A 28 3.79 4.70 -2.34
CA HIS A 28 4.06 4.20 -3.71
C HIS A 28 5.01 5.05 -4.54
N SER A 29 5.38 6.26 -4.09
CA SER A 29 6.12 7.22 -4.92
C SER A 29 7.58 6.88 -5.17
N GLN A 30 8.13 5.83 -4.55
CA GLN A 30 9.54 5.46 -4.68
C GLN A 30 9.81 4.71 -5.99
N THR A 31 10.80 5.21 -6.74
CA THR A 31 11.27 4.57 -7.97
C THR A 31 12.32 3.49 -7.73
N THR A 32 12.91 3.47 -6.54
CA THR A 32 13.82 2.42 -6.07
C THR A 32 13.38 2.00 -4.68
N MET A 33 12.94 0.76 -4.56
CA MET A 33 12.53 0.19 -3.28
C MET A 33 13.73 -0.31 -2.48
N THR A 34 13.64 -0.20 -1.18
CA THR A 34 14.58 -0.75 -0.19
C THR A 34 13.78 -1.27 1.00
N ALA A 35 14.40 -2.01 1.91
CA ALA A 35 13.72 -2.45 3.15
C ALA A 35 13.15 -1.29 3.98
N TRP A 36 13.67 -0.07 3.84
CA TRP A 36 13.16 1.15 4.49
C TRP A 36 12.00 1.82 3.74
N SER A 37 11.64 1.30 2.57
CA SER A 37 10.53 1.87 1.78
C SER A 37 9.18 1.70 2.46
N ASP A 38 9.06 0.71 3.32
CA ASP A 38 7.88 0.46 4.14
C ASP A 38 7.56 1.63 5.08
N ASP A 39 8.58 2.28 5.63
CA ASP A 39 8.43 3.41 6.56
C ASP A 39 8.16 4.77 5.86
N ARG A 40 8.14 4.79 4.53
CA ARG A 40 7.85 6.02 3.80
C ARG A 40 6.37 6.21 3.57
N ASN A 41 5.69 6.71 4.58
CA ASN A 41 4.24 6.86 4.60
C ASN A 41 3.81 8.31 4.84
N HIS A 42 2.55 8.59 4.56
CA HIS A 42 1.91 9.81 5.04
C HIS A 42 1.48 9.58 6.49
N MET A 43 1.89 10.48 7.39
CA MET A 43 1.64 10.34 8.84
C MET A 43 0.15 10.15 9.17
N LEU A 44 -0.76 10.81 8.44
CA LEU A 44 -2.19 10.61 8.65
C LEU A 44 -2.64 9.20 8.25
N ASP A 45 -2.08 8.62 7.20
CA ASP A 45 -2.37 7.25 6.78
C ASP A 45 -1.91 6.26 7.85
N ASP A 46 -0.69 6.43 8.40
CA ASP A 46 -0.18 5.61 9.50
C ASP A 46 -1.06 5.69 10.75
N VAL A 47 -1.48 6.91 11.13
CA VAL A 47 -2.38 7.11 12.28
C VAL A 47 -3.72 6.42 12.06
N MET A 48 -4.31 6.56 10.86
CA MET A 48 -5.58 5.91 10.52
C MET A 48 -5.43 4.38 10.58
N ARG A 49 -4.34 3.84 10.03
CA ARG A 49 -4.06 2.40 10.07
C ARG A 49 -3.92 1.92 11.51
N ALA A 50 -3.11 2.60 12.32
CA ALA A 50 -2.92 2.27 13.73
C ALA A 50 -4.24 2.28 14.52
N MET A 51 -5.11 3.28 14.30
CA MET A 51 -6.43 3.36 14.94
C MET A 51 -7.34 2.20 14.54
N VAL A 52 -7.41 1.86 13.25
CA VAL A 52 -8.20 0.73 12.76
C VAL A 52 -7.70 -0.58 13.38
N PHE A 53 -6.39 -0.79 13.41
CA PHE A 53 -5.80 -1.99 14.00
C PHE A 53 -6.05 -2.10 15.50
N ALA A 54 -5.86 -1.02 16.24
CA ALA A 54 -6.14 -0.98 17.69
C ALA A 54 -7.62 -1.26 17.98
N PHE A 55 -8.53 -0.67 17.19
CA PHE A 55 -9.97 -0.90 17.34
C PHE A 55 -10.32 -2.38 17.14
N PHE A 56 -9.87 -3.01 16.05
CA PHE A 56 -10.18 -4.42 15.81
C PHE A 56 -9.45 -5.36 16.76
N ALA A 57 -8.23 -5.04 17.19
CA ALA A 57 -7.52 -5.81 18.21
C ALA A 57 -8.30 -5.82 19.52
N LEU A 58 -8.82 -4.67 19.95
CA LEU A 58 -9.68 -4.56 21.13
C LEU A 58 -11.00 -5.33 20.94
N LEU A 59 -11.64 -5.18 19.78
CA LEU A 59 -12.89 -5.87 19.46
C LEU A 59 -12.73 -7.40 19.49
N PHE A 60 -11.60 -7.91 19.01
CA PHE A 60 -11.31 -9.35 19.02
C PHE A 60 -10.68 -9.85 20.33
N GLY A 61 -10.52 -8.97 21.32
CA GLY A 61 -9.95 -9.32 22.62
C GLY A 61 -8.47 -9.74 22.54
N VAL A 62 -7.69 -9.17 21.61
CA VAL A 62 -6.26 -9.47 21.49
C VAL A 62 -5.50 -8.86 22.65
N PRO A 63 -4.79 -9.66 23.49
CA PRO A 63 -4.01 -9.13 24.58
C PRO A 63 -2.92 -8.15 24.12
N PRO A 64 -2.62 -7.07 24.87
CA PRO A 64 -1.65 -6.04 24.46
C PRO A 64 -0.27 -6.60 24.07
N GLY A 65 0.25 -7.57 24.82
CA GLY A 65 1.53 -8.20 24.47
C GLY A 65 1.51 -8.96 23.16
N GLN A 66 0.41 -9.66 22.84
CA GLN A 66 0.24 -10.32 21.55
C GLN A 66 0.06 -9.29 20.43
N PHE A 67 -0.66 -8.21 20.66
CA PHE A 67 -0.82 -7.14 19.69
C PHE A 67 0.53 -6.51 19.32
N ILE A 68 1.34 -6.14 20.30
CA ILE A 68 2.69 -5.59 20.09
C ILE A 68 3.56 -6.59 19.29
N PHE A 69 3.55 -7.86 19.69
CA PHE A 69 4.30 -8.90 18.97
C PHE A 69 3.87 -9.00 17.50
N LEU A 70 2.57 -9.01 17.22
CA LEU A 70 2.04 -9.08 15.85
C LEU A 70 2.42 -7.83 15.04
N VAL A 71 2.37 -6.64 15.63
CA VAL A 71 2.80 -5.40 14.96
C VAL A 71 4.27 -5.46 14.59
N VAL A 72 5.14 -5.83 15.53
CA VAL A 72 6.59 -5.94 15.27
C VAL A 72 6.89 -6.99 14.21
N LEU A 73 6.26 -8.15 14.30
CA LEU A 73 6.44 -9.23 13.31
C LEU A 73 5.97 -8.78 11.92
N SER A 74 4.80 -8.14 11.84
CA SER A 74 4.28 -7.61 10.59
C SER A 74 5.23 -6.57 9.99
N GLN A 75 5.76 -5.64 10.79
CA GLN A 75 6.73 -4.64 10.35
C GLN A 75 7.99 -5.27 9.75
N LEU A 76 8.56 -6.28 10.42
CA LEU A 76 9.74 -6.99 9.91
C LEU A 76 9.47 -7.68 8.56
N ILE A 77 8.29 -8.30 8.42
CA ILE A 77 7.89 -8.95 7.17
C ILE A 77 7.66 -7.91 6.07
N GLN A 78 7.00 -6.81 6.35
CA GLN A 78 6.77 -5.73 5.38
C GLN A 78 8.08 -5.09 4.93
N SER A 79 9.02 -4.82 5.84
CA SER A 79 10.36 -4.34 5.49
C SER A 79 11.11 -5.32 4.56
N TRP A 80 10.98 -6.63 4.80
CA TRP A 80 11.54 -7.64 3.90
C TRP A 80 10.83 -7.65 2.53
N GLN A 81 9.52 -7.50 2.47
CA GLN A 81 8.75 -7.44 1.22
C GLN A 81 9.12 -6.23 0.34
N HIS A 82 9.47 -5.11 0.97
CA HIS A 82 9.94 -3.92 0.27
C HIS A 82 11.41 -4.01 -0.18
N ALA A 83 12.18 -4.96 0.33
CA ALA A 83 13.59 -5.11 -0.03
C ALA A 83 13.78 -5.31 -1.55
N ASN A 84 14.85 -4.72 -2.10
CA ASN A 84 15.17 -4.84 -3.52
C ASN A 84 15.87 -6.17 -3.83
N ILE A 85 15.14 -7.26 -3.59
CA ILE A 85 15.62 -8.62 -3.81
C ILE A 85 14.65 -9.41 -4.70
N ASN A 86 15.19 -10.32 -5.51
CA ASN A 86 14.40 -11.17 -6.39
C ASN A 86 14.38 -12.58 -5.81
N VAL A 87 13.53 -12.79 -4.80
CA VAL A 87 13.37 -14.10 -4.16
C VAL A 87 12.18 -14.83 -4.75
N HIS A 88 12.46 -15.97 -5.37
CA HIS A 88 11.44 -16.89 -5.87
C HIS A 88 11.13 -17.92 -4.79
N LEU A 89 9.98 -17.80 -4.15
CA LEU A 89 9.57 -18.71 -3.06
C LEU A 89 8.99 -20.04 -3.57
N GLY A 90 9.02 -20.31 -4.88
CA GLY A 90 8.40 -21.49 -5.46
C GLY A 90 6.91 -21.60 -5.06
N TRP A 91 6.51 -22.76 -4.53
CA TRP A 91 5.15 -22.96 -4.04
C TRP A 91 4.81 -22.14 -2.78
N ALA A 92 5.80 -21.77 -1.97
CA ALA A 92 5.58 -20.98 -0.75
C ALA A 92 5.08 -19.55 -1.03
N ARG A 93 5.17 -19.06 -2.29
CA ARG A 93 4.57 -17.78 -2.74
C ARG A 93 3.05 -17.73 -2.56
N TYR A 94 2.38 -18.88 -2.41
CA TYR A 94 0.94 -18.94 -2.14
C TYR A 94 0.63 -18.91 -0.63
N LEU A 95 1.63 -18.99 0.23
CA LEU A 95 1.49 -18.98 1.68
C LEU A 95 1.86 -17.65 2.30
N ILE A 96 2.89 -16.98 1.76
CA ILE A 96 3.38 -15.71 2.29
C ILE A 96 3.66 -14.74 1.15
N VAL A 97 3.33 -13.47 1.37
CA VAL A 97 3.62 -12.38 0.43
C VAL A 97 5.13 -12.23 0.28
N SER A 98 5.61 -12.34 -0.96
CA SER A 98 7.03 -12.23 -1.29
C SER A 98 7.43 -10.82 -1.72
N PRO A 99 8.73 -10.47 -1.73
CA PRO A 99 9.20 -9.21 -2.31
C PRO A 99 8.78 -9.03 -3.77
N LEU A 100 8.78 -10.07 -4.61
CA LEU A 100 8.31 -9.98 -6.00
C LEU A 100 6.81 -9.67 -6.10
N PHE A 101 6.00 -10.31 -5.24
CA PHE A 101 4.55 -10.08 -5.19
C PHE A 101 4.24 -8.65 -4.79
N HIS A 102 4.89 -8.15 -3.72
CA HIS A 102 4.67 -6.80 -3.22
C HIS A 102 5.29 -5.73 -4.13
N ARG A 103 6.45 -5.96 -4.73
CA ARG A 103 7.03 -5.05 -5.73
C ARG A 103 6.16 -4.89 -6.97
N TYR A 104 5.44 -5.93 -7.39
CA TYR A 104 4.46 -5.80 -8.46
C TYR A 104 3.30 -4.89 -8.07
N HIS A 105 2.90 -4.92 -6.80
CA HIS A 105 1.94 -3.98 -6.23
C HIS A 105 2.44 -2.52 -6.32
N HIS A 106 3.74 -2.27 -6.19
CA HIS A 106 4.35 -0.95 -6.39
C HIS A 106 4.68 -0.62 -7.85
N ALA A 107 4.37 -1.51 -8.81
CA ALA A 107 4.73 -1.31 -10.21
C ALA A 107 3.91 -0.19 -10.86
N VAL A 108 4.59 0.67 -11.62
CA VAL A 108 3.97 1.81 -12.34
C VAL A 108 2.84 1.32 -13.24
N GLY A 109 1.63 1.80 -13.00
CA GLY A 109 0.43 1.44 -13.74
C GLY A 109 -0.20 0.14 -13.29
N TYR A 110 0.54 -0.95 -13.17
CA TYR A 110 -0.02 -2.27 -12.81
C TYR A 110 -0.51 -2.35 -11.37
N GLY A 111 0.26 -1.81 -10.44
CA GLY A 111 -0.07 -1.83 -9.01
C GLY A 111 -1.14 -0.82 -8.60
N HIS A 112 -1.47 0.14 -9.46
CA HIS A 112 -2.34 1.27 -9.09
C HIS A 112 -3.56 1.41 -10.00
N ASP A 113 -3.47 0.96 -11.27
CA ASP A 113 -4.57 1.05 -12.21
C ASP A 113 -5.52 -0.14 -12.07
N ALA A 114 -6.80 0.08 -12.33
CA ALA A 114 -7.75 -1.00 -12.51
C ALA A 114 -7.39 -1.81 -13.76
N PRO A 115 -7.55 -3.14 -13.74
CA PRO A 115 -7.20 -3.99 -14.86
C PRO A 115 -7.82 -3.51 -16.19
N GLY A 116 -6.97 -3.28 -17.20
CA GLY A 116 -7.39 -2.80 -18.51
C GLY A 116 -7.90 -1.37 -18.58
N LYS A 117 -7.77 -0.58 -17.49
CA LYS A 117 -8.25 0.81 -17.42
C LYS A 117 -7.14 1.73 -16.88
N PRO A 118 -6.18 2.12 -17.72
CA PRO A 118 -5.11 3.04 -17.33
C PRO A 118 -5.67 4.35 -16.76
N GLY A 119 -5.13 4.81 -15.63
CA GLY A 119 -5.57 6.04 -14.96
C GLY A 119 -6.80 5.90 -14.07
N VAL A 120 -7.45 4.75 -14.03
CA VAL A 120 -8.54 4.47 -13.09
C VAL A 120 -7.98 3.75 -11.87
N LEU A 121 -8.22 4.28 -10.67
CA LEU A 121 -7.75 3.67 -9.43
C LEU A 121 -8.20 2.22 -9.29
N GLY A 122 -7.28 1.38 -8.88
CA GLY A 122 -7.47 -0.04 -8.72
C GLY A 122 -6.23 -0.69 -8.14
N GLY A 123 -5.58 -1.54 -8.92
CA GLY A 123 -4.37 -2.24 -8.52
C GLY A 123 -4.61 -3.69 -8.16
N CYS A 124 -3.59 -4.32 -7.60
CA CYS A 124 -3.54 -5.74 -7.27
C CYS A 124 -2.57 -5.99 -6.11
N ASN A 125 -2.57 -7.21 -5.58
CA ASN A 125 -1.61 -7.66 -4.57
C ASN A 125 -1.63 -6.82 -3.27
N PHE A 126 -2.80 -6.66 -2.69
CA PHE A 126 -3.02 -5.86 -1.47
C PHE A 126 -2.71 -6.62 -0.18
N GLY A 127 -2.48 -7.92 -0.23
CA GLY A 127 -2.13 -8.76 0.92
C GLY A 127 -0.86 -8.29 1.60
N VAL A 128 -0.87 -8.32 2.95
CA VAL A 128 0.27 -7.87 3.76
C VAL A 128 1.10 -9.07 4.24
N LEU A 129 0.52 -10.02 4.96
CA LEU A 129 1.25 -11.23 5.36
C LEU A 129 0.95 -12.40 4.41
N PHE A 130 -0.33 -12.60 4.08
CA PHE A 130 -0.79 -13.72 3.28
C PHE A 130 -1.40 -13.25 1.97
N PRO A 131 -1.05 -13.85 0.81
CA PRO A 131 -1.69 -13.54 -0.47
C PRO A 131 -3.09 -14.17 -0.59
N TRP A 132 -3.58 -14.82 0.45
CA TRP A 132 -4.84 -15.56 0.44
C TRP A 132 -6.05 -14.69 0.16
N TRP A 133 -6.05 -13.46 0.67
CA TRP A 133 -7.11 -12.49 0.44
C TRP A 133 -7.13 -12.05 -1.02
N ASP A 134 -5.95 -11.78 -1.59
CA ASP A 134 -5.85 -11.47 -3.02
C ASP A 134 -6.31 -12.63 -3.89
N ILE A 135 -5.97 -13.87 -3.53
CA ILE A 135 -6.44 -15.07 -4.23
C ILE A 135 -7.96 -15.18 -4.12
N ALA A 136 -8.50 -15.03 -2.92
CA ALA A 136 -9.94 -15.17 -2.66
C ALA A 136 -10.79 -14.10 -3.36
N PHE A 137 -10.28 -12.86 -3.43
CA PHE A 137 -10.99 -11.72 -4.04
C PHE A 137 -10.56 -11.42 -5.48
N GLY A 138 -9.70 -12.24 -6.08
CA GLY A 138 -9.30 -12.12 -7.48
C GLY A 138 -8.39 -10.93 -7.78
N THR A 139 -7.64 -10.45 -6.78
CA THR A 139 -6.66 -9.36 -6.91
C THR A 139 -5.21 -9.85 -6.95
N ALA A 140 -4.98 -11.18 -6.84
CA ALA A 140 -3.65 -11.75 -6.88
C ALA A 140 -3.05 -11.78 -8.30
N VAL A 141 -1.84 -11.26 -8.45
CA VAL A 141 -1.03 -11.37 -9.65
C VAL A 141 0.35 -11.92 -9.27
N PHE A 142 0.64 -13.15 -9.68
CA PHE A 142 1.94 -13.76 -9.47
C PHE A 142 2.78 -13.62 -10.74
N THR A 143 3.94 -12.98 -10.61
CA THR A 143 4.89 -12.80 -11.71
C THR A 143 6.32 -12.94 -11.23
N ASP A 144 7.18 -13.45 -12.10
CA ASP A 144 8.62 -13.52 -11.86
C ASP A 144 9.36 -12.33 -12.51
N LYS A 145 8.62 -11.44 -13.18
CA LYS A 145 9.18 -10.25 -13.83
C LYS A 145 9.24 -9.07 -12.85
N VAL A 146 10.31 -8.32 -12.94
CA VAL A 146 10.51 -7.08 -12.20
C VAL A 146 10.07 -5.91 -13.07
N TYR A 147 9.28 -5.01 -12.49
CA TYR A 147 8.77 -3.81 -13.15
C TYR A 147 9.31 -2.56 -12.45
N PRO A 148 9.43 -1.42 -13.16
CA PRO A 148 9.70 -0.14 -12.53
C PRO A 148 8.64 0.20 -11.48
N THR A 149 9.07 0.69 -10.32
CA THR A 149 8.18 1.12 -9.24
C THR A 149 7.98 2.63 -9.24
N GLY A 150 6.94 3.10 -8.58
CA GLY A 150 6.59 4.52 -8.51
C GLY A 150 5.16 4.81 -8.95
N VAL A 151 4.73 6.04 -8.83
CA VAL A 151 3.43 6.54 -9.30
C VAL A 151 3.63 7.39 -10.54
N ARG A 152 2.83 7.13 -11.57
CA ARG A 152 2.90 7.86 -12.85
C ARG A 152 2.64 9.35 -12.62
N ASN A 153 3.53 10.20 -13.17
CA ASN A 153 3.44 11.67 -13.10
C ASN A 153 3.44 12.29 -11.68
N LEU A 154 3.63 11.50 -10.62
CA LEU A 154 3.70 12.04 -9.25
C LEU A 154 5.10 12.59 -8.97
N LYS A 155 5.19 13.91 -8.75
CA LYS A 155 6.39 14.58 -8.27
C LYS A 155 6.27 14.81 -6.77
N VAL A 156 7.18 14.21 -6.01
CA VAL A 156 7.21 14.35 -4.55
C VAL A 156 8.44 15.18 -4.16
N SER A 157 8.25 16.15 -3.29
CA SER A 157 9.35 16.97 -2.74
C SER A 157 10.33 16.09 -1.95
N ASN A 158 11.60 16.49 -1.90
CA ASN A 158 12.59 15.87 -1.01
C ASN A 158 12.45 16.35 0.46
N ASN A 159 11.66 17.39 0.71
CA ASN A 159 11.40 17.89 2.06
C ASN A 159 10.23 17.13 2.69
N LEU A 160 10.46 16.52 3.83
CA LEU A 160 9.49 15.67 4.53
C LEU A 160 8.18 16.43 4.85
N LEU A 161 8.27 17.64 5.38
CA LEU A 161 7.08 18.44 5.74
C LEU A 161 6.27 18.82 4.51
N VAL A 162 6.96 19.15 3.41
CA VAL A 162 6.30 19.46 2.13
C VAL A 162 5.58 18.23 1.58
N GLN A 163 6.17 17.03 1.67
CA GLN A 163 5.51 15.79 1.26
C GLN A 163 4.19 15.56 2.02
N GLN A 164 4.24 15.70 3.35
CA GLN A 164 3.05 15.54 4.20
C GLN A 164 1.98 16.58 3.86
N TRP A 165 2.38 17.84 3.68
CA TRP A 165 1.45 18.89 3.29
C TRP A 165 0.83 18.68 1.91
N GLN A 166 1.62 18.25 0.91
CA GLN A 166 1.13 17.94 -0.43
C GLN A 166 0.06 16.85 -0.39
N GLY A 167 0.34 15.71 0.26
CA GLY A 167 -0.60 14.61 0.41
C GLY A 167 -1.91 15.05 1.09
N LEU A 168 -1.81 15.76 2.22
CA LEU A 168 -2.97 16.25 2.94
C LEU A 168 -3.81 17.24 2.10
N ARG A 169 -3.17 18.23 1.48
CA ARG A 169 -3.84 19.21 0.62
C ARG A 169 -4.60 18.54 -0.53
N HIS A 170 -3.97 17.57 -1.21
CA HIS A 170 -4.61 16.86 -2.31
C HIS A 170 -5.76 15.98 -1.82
N SER A 171 -5.59 15.29 -0.71
CA SER A 171 -6.64 14.48 -0.07
C SER A 171 -7.88 15.32 0.26
N VAL A 172 -7.70 16.44 0.95
CA VAL A 172 -8.78 17.38 1.29
C VAL A 172 -9.47 17.92 0.04
N ARG A 173 -8.68 18.32 -0.98
CA ARG A 173 -9.22 18.82 -2.24
C ARG A 173 -10.09 17.78 -2.95
N VAL A 174 -9.65 16.54 -3.01
CA VAL A 174 -10.42 15.45 -3.62
C VAL A 174 -11.67 15.14 -2.81
N PHE A 175 -11.57 15.11 -1.50
CA PHE A 175 -12.69 14.82 -0.60
C PHE A 175 -13.84 15.85 -0.74
N PHE A 176 -13.51 17.15 -0.82
CA PHE A 176 -14.53 18.21 -0.81
C PHE A 176 -14.94 18.71 -2.20
N PHE A 177 -14.07 18.66 -3.22
CA PHE A 177 -14.29 19.43 -4.44
C PHE A 177 -14.49 18.64 -5.72
N LYS A 178 -14.15 17.39 -5.83
CA LYS A 178 -14.50 16.45 -6.90
C LYS A 178 -13.57 15.23 -6.91
N GLN A 179 -14.12 14.09 -7.24
CA GLN A 179 -13.31 12.91 -7.59
C GLN A 179 -12.73 13.12 -9.01
N LYS A 180 -11.58 13.76 -9.11
CA LYS A 180 -10.73 13.69 -10.30
C LYS A 180 -9.98 12.37 -10.29
N THR A 181 -9.62 11.85 -11.45
CA THR A 181 -8.77 10.66 -11.55
C THR A 181 -7.41 10.92 -10.87
N ALA A 182 -6.78 9.87 -10.35
CA ALA A 182 -5.52 9.98 -9.58
C ALA A 182 -4.39 10.71 -10.34
N TYR A 183 -4.49 10.81 -11.66
CA TYR A 183 -3.47 11.40 -12.53
C TYR A 183 -3.76 12.85 -12.96
N GLU A 184 -5.00 13.32 -12.84
CA GLU A 184 -5.35 14.72 -13.22
C GLU A 184 -4.84 15.77 -12.22
N ILE A 185 -4.39 15.35 -11.03
CA ILE A 185 -3.96 16.26 -9.96
C ILE A 185 -2.52 16.73 -10.16
N SER A 186 -1.73 16.03 -10.97
CA SER A 186 -0.33 16.36 -11.25
C SER A 186 -0.15 17.49 -12.28
N GLU A 187 -1.21 17.93 -12.98
CA GLU A 187 -1.13 18.94 -14.05
C GLU A 187 -1.52 20.36 -13.58
N CYS A 188 -1.82 20.55 -12.30
CA CYS A 188 -2.32 21.82 -11.77
C CYS A 188 -1.36 22.49 -10.76
N ASP A 189 -0.07 22.60 -11.08
CA ASP A 189 0.87 23.53 -10.39
C ASP A 189 1.88 24.13 -11.38
#